data_e2bc9b06be91482fa2a5d9281eef6980
#
_entry.id   e2bc9b06be91482fa2a5d9281eef6980
#
_cell.length_a   1.000
_cell.length_b   1.000
_cell.length_c   1.000
_cell.angle_alpha   90.00
_cell.angle_beta   90.00
_cell.angle_gamma   90.00
#
_symmetry.space_group_name_H-M   'P 1'
#
loop_
_entity.id
_entity.type
_entity.pdbx_description
1 polymer ?
#
loop_
_entity_poly.entity_id
_entity_poly.type
_entity_poly.pdbx_seq_one_letter_code
_entity_poly.pdbx_strand_id
1 'polypeptide(L)'
;AYTNNMLNFEKNKIFSRVFAVYEQPSKEGNYYDEKPIIKQIITNVEQYRPKAEKLDRINITFHPESGHLILGKPCKIAFKATDHSGFGTSIKGRVNNTDITFSTLHNGMGSFTFTPTTEKNSVTIVTADGTEKRFSLPDAEPSGISLSVDIDNTINLSIDATEQFIGKTLGVTLTCRGEIMDFFTINVNKNTIKKQINT
;
A
#
# COMPACT_ATOMS: atom_id res chain seq x y z
N ALA A 1 9.12 -0.49 -21.59
CA ALA A 1 8.82 -1.60 -22.48
C ALA A 1 7.60 -2.36 -21.94
N TYR A 2 6.69 -2.77 -22.80
CA TYR A 2 5.49 -3.54 -22.44
C TYR A 2 5.22 -4.55 -23.57
N THR A 3 4.56 -5.64 -23.23
CA THR A 3 4.16 -6.67 -24.18
C THR A 3 2.70 -6.48 -24.60
N ASN A 4 2.28 -7.05 -25.73
CA ASN A 4 0.88 -7.01 -26.16
C ASN A 4 -0.09 -7.58 -25.12
N ASN A 5 0.34 -8.56 -24.32
CA ASN A 5 -0.46 -9.08 -23.21
C ASN A 5 -0.71 -8.06 -22.10
N MET A 6 0.23 -7.15 -21.86
CA MET A 6 0.07 -6.10 -20.85
C MET A 6 -0.94 -5.02 -21.28
N LEU A 7 -1.20 -4.88 -22.58
CA LEU A 7 -2.22 -3.97 -23.12
C LEU A 7 -3.65 -4.47 -22.88
N ASN A 8 -3.85 -5.74 -22.55
CA ASN A 8 -5.16 -6.30 -22.16
C ASN A 8 -5.57 -5.92 -20.74
N PHE A 9 -4.66 -5.36 -19.95
CA PHE A 9 -4.95 -4.81 -18.63
C PHE A 9 -5.24 -3.32 -18.73
N GLU A 10 -5.97 -2.80 -17.76
CA GLU A 10 -6.25 -1.36 -17.67
C GLU A 10 -4.95 -0.53 -17.71
N LYS A 11 -4.97 0.62 -18.41
CA LYS A 11 -3.78 1.48 -18.63
C LYS A 11 -3.04 1.86 -17.34
N ASN A 12 -3.74 1.96 -16.22
CA ASN A 12 -3.20 2.26 -14.88
C ASN A 12 -2.41 1.10 -14.25
N LYS A 13 -2.45 -0.10 -14.82
CA LYS A 13 -1.66 -1.26 -14.37
C LYS A 13 -0.32 -1.41 -15.11
N ILE A 14 -0.03 -0.54 -16.08
CA ILE A 14 1.24 -0.56 -16.80
C ILE A 14 2.30 0.08 -15.91
N PHE A 15 3.32 -0.69 -15.57
CA PHE A 15 4.49 -0.17 -14.86
C PHE A 15 5.25 0.80 -15.76
N SER A 16 5.44 2.03 -15.31
CA SER A 16 6.33 2.99 -15.96
C SER A 16 7.39 3.48 -14.98
N ARG A 17 8.62 3.60 -15.44
CA ARG A 17 9.73 4.16 -14.69
C ARG A 17 10.55 5.06 -15.58
N VAL A 18 10.88 6.24 -15.09
CA VAL A 18 11.79 7.17 -15.75
C VAL A 18 13.21 6.87 -15.29
N PHE A 19 14.11 6.68 -16.23
CA PHE A 19 15.54 6.54 -15.98
C PHE A 19 16.24 7.80 -16.47
N ALA A 20 17.11 8.36 -15.65
CA ALA A 20 18.01 9.40 -16.09
C ALA A 20 19.09 8.78 -17.00
N VAL A 21 19.27 9.37 -18.17
CA VAL A 21 20.34 8.99 -19.10
C VAL A 21 21.38 10.08 -19.08
N TYR A 22 22.62 9.68 -18.86
CA TYR A 22 23.78 10.58 -18.80
C TYR A 22 24.68 10.34 -20.01
N GLU A 23 25.39 11.38 -20.42
CA GLU A 23 26.51 11.20 -21.36
C GLU A 23 27.61 10.37 -20.70
N GLN A 24 28.39 9.69 -21.55
CA GLN A 24 29.55 8.96 -21.04
C GLN A 24 30.52 9.93 -20.36
N PRO A 25 30.91 9.69 -19.10
CA PRO A 25 31.77 10.60 -18.38
C PRO A 25 33.13 10.73 -19.06
N SER A 26 33.70 11.92 -19.05
CA SER A 26 35.02 12.22 -19.64
C SER A 26 36.17 11.51 -18.93
N LYS A 27 35.94 11.02 -17.71
CA LYS A 27 36.89 10.22 -16.91
C LYS A 27 36.16 9.04 -16.28
N GLU A 28 36.75 7.87 -16.39
CA GLU A 28 36.21 6.65 -15.79
C GLU A 28 36.13 6.79 -14.25
N GLY A 29 35.00 6.44 -13.68
CA GLY A 29 34.74 6.54 -12.24
C GLY A 29 34.15 7.86 -11.75
N ASN A 30 34.02 8.88 -12.59
CA ASN A 30 33.50 10.21 -12.21
C ASN A 30 32.04 10.42 -12.63
N TYR A 31 31.18 9.49 -12.27
CA TYR A 31 29.77 9.47 -12.69
C TYR A 31 28.88 10.51 -11.97
N TYR A 32 29.38 11.17 -10.92
CA TYR A 32 28.61 12.13 -10.13
C TYR A 32 28.78 13.58 -10.57
N ASP A 33 29.83 13.90 -11.34
CA ASP A 33 30.11 15.27 -11.79
C ASP A 33 29.46 15.60 -13.15
N GLU A 34 29.00 14.57 -13.88
CA GLU A 34 28.35 14.76 -15.18
C GLU A 34 26.89 15.20 -14.97
N LYS A 35 26.56 16.32 -15.58
CA LYS A 35 25.18 16.82 -15.56
C LYS A 35 24.29 15.94 -16.44
N PRO A 36 23.12 15.49 -15.96
CA PRO A 36 22.24 14.68 -16.78
C PRO A 36 21.81 15.46 -18.02
N ILE A 37 21.86 14.82 -19.18
CA ILE A 37 21.43 15.38 -20.49
C ILE A 37 20.00 15.92 -20.42
N ILE A 38 19.19 15.37 -19.54
CA ILE A 38 17.77 15.71 -19.34
C ILE A 38 17.55 16.91 -18.41
N LYS A 39 18.56 17.67 -18.02
CA LYS A 39 18.37 18.84 -17.13
C LYS A 39 17.29 19.81 -17.66
N GLN A 40 17.17 19.96 -18.97
CA GLN A 40 16.11 20.79 -19.58
C GLN A 40 14.72 20.14 -19.51
N ILE A 41 14.63 18.82 -19.64
CA ILE A 41 13.36 18.08 -19.55
C ILE A 41 12.89 18.02 -18.08
N ILE A 42 13.81 17.84 -17.12
CA ILE A 42 13.48 17.85 -15.70
C ILE A 42 13.04 19.24 -15.23
N THR A 43 13.68 20.30 -15.70
CA THR A 43 13.23 21.68 -15.40
C THR A 43 11.87 21.98 -16.03
N ASN A 44 11.57 21.45 -17.22
CA ASN A 44 10.26 21.59 -17.83
C ASN A 44 9.18 20.75 -17.11
N VAL A 45 9.54 19.58 -16.57
CA VAL A 45 8.62 18.77 -15.75
C VAL A 45 8.31 19.43 -14.41
N GLU A 46 9.29 20.12 -13.79
CA GLU A 46 9.03 20.93 -12.59
C GLU A 46 8.15 22.15 -12.87
N GLN A 47 8.30 22.77 -14.04
CA GLN A 47 7.41 23.87 -14.49
C GLN A 47 5.99 23.37 -14.81
N TYR A 48 5.83 22.08 -15.14
CA TYR A 48 4.54 21.45 -15.41
C TYR A 48 3.83 20.91 -14.17
N ARG A 49 4.38 21.08 -12.96
CA ARG A 49 3.60 20.83 -11.76
C ARG A 49 2.48 21.86 -11.70
N PRO A 50 1.23 21.48 -11.93
CA PRO A 50 0.12 22.40 -11.76
C PRO A 50 0.15 22.89 -10.30
N LYS A 51 0.11 24.21 -10.10
CA LYS A 51 0.25 24.90 -8.80
C LYS A 51 -0.80 24.49 -7.74
N ALA A 52 -1.81 23.75 -8.13
CA ALA A 52 -2.78 23.12 -7.25
C ALA A 52 -3.19 21.79 -7.90
N GLU A 53 -2.84 20.69 -7.28
CA GLU A 53 -3.36 19.39 -7.68
C GLU A 53 -4.86 19.36 -7.37
N LYS A 54 -5.66 19.25 -8.42
CA LYS A 54 -7.09 19.03 -8.24
C LYS A 54 -7.30 17.62 -7.69
N LEU A 55 -8.23 17.47 -6.78
CA LEU A 55 -8.52 16.21 -6.10
C LEU A 55 -8.88 15.07 -7.06
N ASP A 56 -9.49 15.40 -8.21
CA ASP A 56 -9.84 14.46 -9.28
C ASP A 56 -8.61 13.84 -9.97
N ARG A 57 -7.41 14.38 -9.75
CA ARG A 57 -6.14 13.85 -10.26
C ARG A 57 -5.39 13.02 -9.23
N ILE A 58 -5.90 12.89 -8.02
CA ILE A 58 -5.30 12.01 -7.00
C ILE A 58 -5.84 10.60 -7.22
N ASN A 59 -4.91 9.64 -7.28
CA ASN A 59 -5.19 8.21 -7.28
C ASN A 59 -4.78 7.61 -5.93
N ILE A 60 -5.64 6.75 -5.37
CA ILE A 60 -5.35 6.07 -4.11
C ILE A 60 -5.61 4.59 -4.28
N THR A 61 -4.66 3.78 -3.82
CA THR A 61 -4.80 2.34 -3.74
C THR A 61 -4.75 1.91 -2.27
N PHE A 62 -5.59 0.94 -1.90
CA PHE A 62 -5.67 0.39 -0.56
C PHE A 62 -5.27 -1.07 -0.57
N HIS A 63 -4.44 -1.45 0.41
CA HIS A 63 -3.84 -2.77 0.50
C HIS A 63 -4.06 -3.31 1.92
N PRO A 64 -5.12 -4.11 2.16
CA PRO A 64 -5.29 -4.80 3.43
C PRO A 64 -4.11 -5.74 3.69
N GLU A 65 -3.55 -5.72 4.89
CA GLU A 65 -2.38 -6.53 5.27
C GLU A 65 -2.64 -8.04 5.12
N SER A 66 -3.87 -8.47 5.40
CA SER A 66 -4.32 -9.86 5.21
C SER A 66 -4.77 -10.20 3.78
N GLY A 67 -4.62 -9.28 2.81
CA GLY A 67 -5.09 -9.43 1.44
C GLY A 67 -6.57 -9.06 1.26
N HIS A 68 -7.42 -9.36 2.22
CA HIS A 68 -8.86 -9.07 2.23
C HIS A 68 -9.30 -8.42 3.53
N LEU A 69 -10.38 -7.65 3.47
CA LEU A 69 -11.10 -7.21 4.66
C LEU A 69 -12.11 -8.28 5.06
N ILE A 70 -12.21 -8.57 6.36
CA ILE A 70 -13.16 -9.55 6.90
C ILE A 70 -14.10 -8.84 7.85
N LEU A 71 -15.41 -9.05 7.69
CA LEU A 71 -16.43 -8.45 8.55
C LEU A 71 -16.17 -8.74 10.03
N GLY A 72 -16.19 -7.69 10.85
CA GLY A 72 -15.98 -7.77 12.29
C GLY A 72 -14.56 -8.13 12.74
N LYS A 73 -13.58 -8.19 11.81
CA LYS A 73 -12.19 -8.46 12.15
C LYS A 73 -11.32 -7.24 11.90
N PRO A 74 -10.42 -6.88 12.83
CA PRO A 74 -9.49 -5.77 12.64
C PRO A 74 -8.51 -6.09 11.51
N CYS A 75 -8.25 -5.12 10.67
CA CYS A 75 -7.26 -5.22 9.61
C CYS A 75 -6.48 -3.92 9.49
N LYS A 76 -5.17 -4.01 9.38
CA LYS A 76 -4.30 -2.89 9.02
C LYS A 76 -4.33 -2.71 7.50
N ILE A 77 -4.66 -1.53 7.06
CA ILE A 77 -4.76 -1.17 5.65
C ILE A 77 -3.64 -0.20 5.33
N ALA A 78 -2.70 -0.61 4.51
CA ALA A 78 -1.75 0.28 3.89
C ALA A 78 -2.40 0.99 2.69
N PHE A 79 -1.97 2.21 2.41
CA PHE A 79 -2.42 2.93 1.22
C PHE A 79 -1.28 3.67 0.54
N LYS A 80 -1.45 3.91 -0.75
CA LYS A 80 -0.58 4.75 -1.56
C LYS A 80 -1.42 5.78 -2.30
N ALA A 81 -1.13 7.06 -2.04
CA ALA A 81 -1.70 8.19 -2.74
C ALA A 81 -0.68 8.74 -3.74
N THR A 82 -1.09 8.91 -4.99
CA THR A 82 -0.25 9.47 -6.05
C THR A 82 -0.98 10.57 -6.79
N ASP A 83 -0.22 11.52 -7.31
CA ASP A 83 -0.70 12.52 -8.25
C ASP A 83 -0.87 11.95 -9.67
N HIS A 84 -1.32 12.78 -10.61
CA HIS A 84 -1.49 12.40 -12.01
C HIS A 84 -0.19 11.99 -12.72
N SER A 85 0.97 12.36 -12.17
CA SER A 85 2.30 11.99 -12.68
C SER A 85 2.85 10.72 -12.04
N GLY A 86 2.11 10.13 -11.09
CA GLY A 86 2.52 8.93 -10.36
C GLY A 86 3.42 9.17 -9.16
N PHE A 87 3.71 10.44 -8.83
CA PHE A 87 4.48 10.77 -7.62
C PHE A 87 3.62 10.70 -6.37
N GLY A 88 4.24 10.32 -5.24
CA GLY A 88 3.58 10.30 -3.95
C GLY A 88 3.10 11.67 -3.53
N THR A 89 1.85 11.80 -3.14
CA THR A 89 1.24 13.05 -2.68
C THR A 89 0.76 12.96 -1.24
N SER A 90 0.79 14.09 -0.52
CA SER A 90 0.35 14.14 0.87
C SER A 90 -1.16 14.29 0.94
N ILE A 91 -1.79 13.42 1.71
CA ILE A 91 -3.22 13.46 1.99
C ILE A 91 -3.51 13.29 3.48
N LYS A 92 -4.68 13.79 3.89
CA LYS A 92 -5.33 13.44 5.15
C LYS A 92 -6.71 12.86 4.82
N GLY A 93 -7.18 11.94 5.65
CA GLY A 93 -8.48 11.33 5.42
C GLY A 93 -9.10 10.79 6.69
N ARG A 94 -10.35 10.38 6.55
CA ARG A 94 -11.13 9.70 7.59
C ARG A 94 -11.86 8.51 6.99
N VAL A 95 -12.02 7.46 7.78
CA VAL A 95 -12.90 6.34 7.43
C VAL A 95 -14.34 6.79 7.71
N ASN A 96 -15.22 6.71 6.71
CA ASN A 96 -16.59 7.19 6.85
C ASN A 96 -17.36 6.37 7.89
N ASN A 97 -18.22 7.04 8.63
CA ASN A 97 -19.02 6.50 9.75
C ASN A 97 -18.17 5.99 10.94
N THR A 98 -16.94 6.46 11.08
CA THR A 98 -16.06 6.17 12.21
C THR A 98 -15.26 7.41 12.60
N ASP A 99 -14.60 7.36 13.75
CA ASP A 99 -13.67 8.41 14.23
C ASP A 99 -12.22 8.17 13.75
N ILE A 100 -12.01 7.17 12.89
CA ILE A 100 -10.68 6.80 12.41
C ILE A 100 -10.21 7.82 11.39
N THR A 101 -9.09 8.49 11.69
CA THR A 101 -8.38 9.39 10.78
C THR A 101 -7.03 8.81 10.38
N PHE A 102 -6.55 9.20 9.21
CA PHE A 102 -5.25 8.77 8.70
C PHE A 102 -4.59 9.88 7.88
N SER A 103 -3.28 9.77 7.74
CA SER A 103 -2.48 10.68 6.90
C SER A 103 -1.31 9.94 6.28
N THR A 104 -0.77 10.50 5.21
CA THR A 104 0.48 10.03 4.64
C THR A 104 1.65 10.25 5.60
N LEU A 105 2.52 9.27 5.70
CA LEU A 105 3.76 9.31 6.50
C LEU A 105 4.96 9.65 5.60
N HIS A 106 5.09 8.95 4.47
CA HIS A 106 6.21 9.13 3.56
C HIS A 106 5.80 8.83 2.12
N ASN A 107 6.15 9.73 1.20
CA ASN A 107 6.03 9.49 -0.25
C ASN A 107 4.63 9.04 -0.71
N GLY A 108 3.57 9.63 -0.14
CA GLY A 108 2.18 9.28 -0.42
C GLY A 108 1.72 7.97 0.26
N MET A 109 2.56 7.32 1.05
CA MET A 109 2.23 6.08 1.76
C MET A 109 1.82 6.36 3.20
N GLY A 110 0.92 5.53 3.71
CA GLY A 110 0.49 5.52 5.09
C GLY A 110 -0.29 4.25 5.40
N SER A 111 -0.75 4.14 6.63
CA SER A 111 -1.60 3.02 7.05
C SER A 111 -2.54 3.44 8.17
N PHE A 112 -3.62 2.70 8.31
CA PHE A 112 -4.57 2.82 9.43
C PHE A 112 -5.15 1.44 9.73
N THR A 113 -5.63 1.24 10.96
CA THR A 113 -6.34 0.02 11.36
C THR A 113 -7.84 0.27 11.32
N PHE A 114 -8.58 -0.67 10.74
CA PHE A 114 -10.02 -0.58 10.56
C PHE A 114 -10.68 -1.94 10.78
N THR A 115 -11.86 -1.93 11.39
CA THR A 115 -12.72 -3.12 11.52
C THR A 115 -14.00 -2.87 10.72
N PRO A 116 -14.20 -3.54 9.57
CA PRO A 116 -15.38 -3.33 8.76
C PRO A 116 -16.62 -3.88 9.44
N THR A 117 -17.69 -3.08 9.48
CA THR A 117 -19.01 -3.46 10.01
C THR A 117 -20.01 -3.76 8.91
N THR A 118 -19.69 -3.38 7.68
CA THR A 118 -20.48 -3.61 6.48
C THR A 118 -19.59 -4.11 5.35
N GLU A 119 -20.17 -4.77 4.34
CA GLU A 119 -19.41 -5.23 3.18
C GLU A 119 -18.74 -4.09 2.42
N LYS A 120 -19.47 -2.97 2.23
CA LYS A 120 -18.97 -1.80 1.50
C LYS A 120 -18.60 -0.68 2.44
N ASN A 121 -17.35 -0.31 2.43
CA ASN A 121 -16.79 0.76 3.25
C ASN A 121 -16.11 1.81 2.38
N SER A 122 -15.96 3.01 2.89
CA SER A 122 -15.35 4.11 2.15
C SER A 122 -14.61 5.06 3.06
N VAL A 123 -13.71 5.81 2.47
CA VAL A 123 -12.96 6.88 3.10
C VAL A 123 -13.23 8.21 2.41
N THR A 124 -13.13 9.30 3.15
CA THR A 124 -13.11 10.64 2.61
C THR A 124 -11.72 11.21 2.82
N ILE A 125 -11.09 11.67 1.76
CA ILE A 125 -9.83 12.40 1.85
C ILE A 125 -10.06 13.89 1.75
N VAL A 126 -9.19 14.65 2.39
CA VAL A 126 -9.14 16.11 2.36
C VAL A 126 -7.77 16.52 1.84
N THR A 127 -7.74 17.33 0.81
CA THR A 127 -6.50 17.91 0.30
C THR A 127 -6.16 19.21 1.02
N ALA A 128 -4.98 19.74 0.74
CA ALA A 128 -4.50 20.98 1.36
C ALA A 128 -5.37 22.20 1.08
N ASP A 129 -6.13 22.20 -0.03
CA ASP A 129 -7.10 23.26 -0.40
C ASP A 129 -8.48 23.08 0.26
N GLY A 130 -8.66 22.03 1.10
CA GLY A 130 -9.91 21.74 1.79
C GLY A 130 -10.94 20.97 0.96
N THR A 131 -10.64 20.59 -0.27
CA THR A 131 -11.55 19.79 -1.10
C THR A 131 -11.65 18.36 -0.59
N GLU A 132 -12.89 17.85 -0.49
CA GLU A 132 -13.16 16.48 -0.05
C GLU A 132 -13.51 15.57 -1.26
N LYS A 133 -12.97 14.35 -1.23
CA LYS A 133 -13.33 13.29 -2.18
C LYS A 133 -13.46 11.94 -1.49
N ARG A 134 -14.49 11.20 -1.91
CA ARG A 134 -14.78 9.88 -1.37
C ARG A 134 -14.18 8.79 -2.25
N PHE A 135 -13.56 7.79 -1.62
CA PHE A 135 -13.02 6.59 -2.25
C PHE A 135 -13.58 5.35 -1.57
N SER A 136 -13.82 4.30 -2.36
CA SER A 136 -14.22 3.01 -1.81
C SER A 136 -13.00 2.27 -1.27
N LEU A 137 -13.16 1.62 -0.12
CA LEU A 137 -12.24 0.57 0.33
C LEU A 137 -12.54 -0.73 -0.43
N PRO A 138 -11.64 -1.71 -0.42
CA PRO A 138 -11.97 -3.07 -0.85
C PRO A 138 -13.19 -3.59 -0.12
N ASP A 139 -14.03 -4.37 -0.80
CA ASP A 139 -15.20 -4.97 -0.19
C ASP A 139 -14.77 -5.96 0.92
N ALA A 140 -15.52 -5.99 2.01
CA ALA A 140 -15.24 -6.89 3.13
C ALA A 140 -15.99 -8.21 2.93
N GLU A 141 -15.25 -9.32 3.08
CA GLU A 141 -15.83 -10.66 2.98
C GLU A 141 -16.55 -11.04 4.28
N PRO A 142 -17.66 -11.77 4.19
CA PRO A 142 -18.44 -12.15 5.36
C PRO A 142 -17.70 -13.14 6.28
N SER A 143 -16.68 -13.82 5.75
CA SER A 143 -15.93 -14.84 6.49
C SER A 143 -14.52 -14.98 5.96
N GLY A 144 -13.59 -15.29 6.84
CA GLY A 144 -12.18 -15.44 6.48
C GLY A 144 -11.28 -15.41 7.69
N ILE A 145 -10.01 -15.15 7.39
CA ILE A 145 -8.94 -15.00 8.37
C ILE A 145 -8.25 -13.66 8.12
N SER A 146 -8.18 -12.83 9.14
CA SER A 146 -7.38 -11.61 9.13
C SER A 146 -6.03 -11.88 9.80
N LEU A 147 -4.96 -11.45 9.15
CA LEU A 147 -3.59 -11.55 9.63
C LEU A 147 -3.04 -10.16 9.90
N SER A 148 -2.38 -9.99 11.04
CA SER A 148 -1.64 -8.78 11.37
C SER A 148 -0.25 -9.15 11.89
N VAL A 149 0.76 -8.42 11.45
CA VAL A 149 2.17 -8.63 11.82
C VAL A 149 2.75 -7.33 12.36
N ASP A 150 3.21 -7.37 13.59
CA ASP A 150 3.99 -6.29 14.17
C ASP A 150 5.43 -6.77 14.38
N ILE A 151 6.38 -5.99 13.88
CA ILE A 151 7.81 -6.28 13.95
C ILE A 151 8.47 -5.22 14.83
N ASP A 152 9.00 -5.68 15.94
CA ASP A 152 9.83 -4.89 16.84
C ASP A 152 11.17 -5.64 17.03
N ASN A 153 11.53 -6.04 18.24
CA ASN A 153 12.65 -6.97 18.48
C ASN A 153 12.30 -8.43 18.16
N THR A 154 11.03 -8.70 17.99
CA THR A 154 10.45 -10.02 17.66
C THR A 154 9.32 -9.82 16.64
N ILE A 155 8.95 -10.89 15.94
CA ILE A 155 7.80 -10.89 15.05
C ILE A 155 6.57 -11.33 15.84
N ASN A 156 5.60 -10.43 16.01
CA ASN A 156 4.34 -10.69 16.67
C ASN A 156 3.25 -10.90 15.63
N LEU A 157 2.75 -12.13 15.57
CA LEU A 157 1.71 -12.55 14.65
C LEU A 157 0.36 -12.56 15.38
N SER A 158 -0.64 -11.87 14.84
CA SER A 158 -2.03 -11.94 15.29
C SER A 158 -2.91 -12.47 14.15
N ILE A 159 -3.70 -13.50 14.46
CA ILE A 159 -4.61 -14.15 13.52
C ILE A 159 -6.02 -14.04 14.11
N ASP A 160 -6.92 -13.39 13.38
CA ASP A 160 -8.32 -13.28 13.71
C ASP A 160 -9.16 -14.06 12.70
N ALA A 161 -9.81 -15.13 13.14
CA ALA A 161 -10.58 -16.04 12.30
C ALA A 161 -12.07 -15.94 12.58
N THR A 162 -12.89 -16.14 11.56
CA THR A 162 -14.32 -16.35 11.71
C THR A 162 -14.61 -17.80 12.12
N GLU A 163 -15.79 -18.07 12.67
CA GLU A 163 -16.16 -19.36 13.28
C GLU A 163 -15.96 -20.57 12.35
N GLN A 164 -16.20 -20.40 11.06
CA GLN A 164 -16.03 -21.50 10.07
C GLN A 164 -14.58 -21.97 9.90
N PHE A 165 -13.61 -21.22 10.39
CA PHE A 165 -12.18 -21.59 10.37
C PHE A 165 -11.71 -22.22 11.69
N ILE A 166 -12.53 -22.24 12.73
CA ILE A 166 -12.22 -22.95 13.97
C ILE A 166 -12.06 -24.44 13.70
N GLY A 167 -11.03 -25.03 14.27
CA GLY A 167 -10.65 -26.43 14.05
C GLY A 167 -9.78 -26.67 12.81
N LYS A 168 -9.52 -25.66 11.99
CA LYS A 168 -8.61 -25.77 10.84
C LYS A 168 -7.16 -25.54 11.26
N THR A 169 -6.23 -26.12 10.48
CA THR A 169 -4.78 -25.90 10.62
C THR A 169 -4.30 -25.00 9.50
N LEU A 170 -3.55 -23.97 9.85
CA LEU A 170 -2.92 -23.03 8.93
C LEU A 170 -1.42 -23.33 8.82
N GLY A 171 -0.89 -23.36 7.61
CA GLY A 171 0.54 -23.30 7.36
C GLY A 171 1.00 -21.82 7.34
N VAL A 172 2.07 -21.53 8.06
CA VAL A 172 2.70 -20.21 8.08
C VAL A 172 4.14 -20.36 7.60
N THR A 173 4.49 -19.60 6.57
CA THR A 173 5.85 -19.55 6.02
C THR A 173 6.42 -18.15 6.24
N LEU A 174 7.58 -18.08 6.88
CA LEU A 174 8.37 -16.86 6.99
C LEU A 174 9.42 -16.84 5.89
N THR A 175 9.40 -15.81 5.06
CA THR A 175 10.38 -15.66 3.98
C THR A 175 11.15 -14.34 4.14
N CYS A 176 12.43 -14.36 3.80
CA CYS A 176 13.26 -13.16 3.73
C CYS A 176 14.12 -13.21 2.47
N ARG A 177 14.06 -12.17 1.65
CA ARG A 177 14.84 -12.04 0.41
C ARG A 177 14.73 -13.24 -0.54
N GLY A 178 13.54 -13.88 -0.56
CA GLY A 178 13.27 -15.04 -1.42
C GLY A 178 13.64 -16.39 -0.82
N GLU A 179 14.22 -16.43 0.38
CA GLU A 179 14.54 -17.66 1.10
C GLU A 179 13.51 -17.93 2.20
N ILE A 180 13.21 -19.21 2.43
CA ILE A 180 12.34 -19.63 3.53
C ILE A 180 13.19 -19.65 4.81
N MET A 181 12.82 -18.79 5.76
CA MET A 181 13.49 -18.69 7.06
C MET A 181 12.88 -19.64 8.08
N ASP A 182 11.56 -19.82 8.03
CA ASP A 182 10.84 -20.72 8.94
C ASP A 182 9.53 -21.18 8.31
N PHE A 183 9.07 -22.36 8.75
CA PHE A 183 7.76 -22.91 8.40
C PHE A 183 7.17 -23.64 9.60
N PHE A 184 5.96 -23.29 9.99
CA PHE A 184 5.25 -23.93 11.07
C PHE A 184 3.75 -23.94 10.82
N THR A 185 3.03 -24.71 11.64
CA THR A 185 1.57 -24.76 11.59
C THR A 185 0.94 -24.14 12.82
N ILE A 186 -0.26 -23.60 12.66
CA ILE A 186 -1.09 -23.06 13.73
C ILE A 186 -2.47 -23.70 13.66
N ASN A 187 -2.90 -24.32 14.75
CA ASN A 187 -4.27 -24.80 14.87
C ASN A 187 -5.19 -23.65 15.30
N VAL A 188 -6.20 -23.38 14.52
CA VAL A 188 -7.20 -22.33 14.81
C VAL A 188 -8.19 -22.90 15.83
N ASN A 189 -7.88 -22.79 17.11
CA ASN A 189 -8.70 -23.28 18.22
C ASN A 189 -9.61 -22.23 18.86
N LYS A 190 -9.46 -20.98 18.46
CA LYS A 190 -10.26 -19.83 18.91
C LYS A 190 -10.21 -18.71 17.87
N ASN A 191 -11.11 -17.74 18.00
CA ASN A 191 -11.26 -16.63 17.03
C ASN A 191 -10.03 -15.73 16.93
N THR A 192 -9.25 -15.59 18.00
CA THR A 192 -8.02 -14.75 17.99
C THR A 192 -6.85 -15.57 18.54
N ILE A 193 -5.80 -15.67 17.76
CA ILE A 193 -4.55 -16.35 18.11
C ILE A 193 -3.42 -15.32 18.00
N LYS A 194 -2.57 -15.29 19.02
CA LYS A 194 -1.33 -14.50 18.99
C LYS A 194 -0.15 -15.45 19.12
N LYS A 195 0.86 -15.26 18.29
CA LYS A 195 2.10 -16.03 18.31
C LYS A 195 3.29 -15.10 18.13
N GLN A 196 4.27 -15.27 18.98
CA GLN A 196 5.57 -14.62 18.89
C GLN A 196 6.56 -15.54 18.19
N ILE A 197 7.32 -14.99 17.27
CA ILE A 197 8.40 -15.70 16.56
C ILE A 197 9.69 -14.96 16.92
N ASN A 198 10.63 -15.69 17.53
CA ASN A 198 11.95 -15.18 17.81
C ASN A 198 12.81 -15.34 16.54
N THR A 199 13.44 -14.28 16.11
CA THR A 199 14.36 -14.24 14.96
C THR A 199 15.79 -14.36 15.41
#